data_c13d9ac39c94e5a4d3b2eed4f04159db
#
_entry.id   c13d9ac39c94e5a4d3b2eed4f04159db
#
_cell.length_a   1.000
_cell.length_b   1.000
_cell.length_c   1.000
_cell.angle_alpha   90.00
_cell.angle_beta   90.00
_cell.angle_gamma   90.00
#
_symmetry.space_group_name_H-M   'P 1'
#
loop_
_entity.id
_entity.type
_entity.pdbx_description
1 polymer ?
#
loop_
_entity_poly.entity_id
_entity_poly.type
_entity_poly.pdbx_seq_one_letter_code
_entity_poly.pdbx_strand_id
1 'polypeptide(L)'
;MPRAIDTTDPVDLFVGERLKAARLQAGLTQAELGRAMNLSFQQVQKYERGTNRISASMLVRAAKALDVPAADFFPPEDLDLKTNERIELGAIRGGTALAEYFLAMDPAQRVVLLQVAQEFARGSR
;
A
#
# COMPACT_ATOMS: atom_id res chain seq x y z
N MET A 1 9.66 27.86 -9.71
CA MET A 1 10.43 26.93 -8.95
C MET A 1 10.20 25.50 -9.44
N PRO A 2 11.25 24.83 -9.81
CA PRO A 2 11.05 23.45 -10.20
C PRO A 2 10.55 22.65 -9.02
N ARG A 3 9.59 21.84 -9.30
CA ARG A 3 9.05 20.96 -8.28
C ARG A 3 10.10 19.92 -7.93
N ALA A 4 10.28 19.71 -6.66
CA ALA A 4 11.17 18.64 -6.23
C ALA A 4 10.68 17.30 -6.79
N ILE A 5 11.60 16.44 -7.16
CA ILE A 5 11.27 15.09 -7.56
C ILE A 5 10.51 14.45 -6.40
N ASP A 6 9.42 13.78 -6.73
CA ASP A 6 8.67 13.08 -5.71
C ASP A 6 9.50 11.93 -5.18
N THR A 7 10.04 12.13 -3.98
CA THR A 7 10.86 11.14 -3.30
C THR A 7 10.08 10.43 -2.19
N THR A 8 8.75 10.53 -2.22
CA THR A 8 7.94 9.91 -1.19
C THR A 8 8.17 8.41 -1.15
N ASP A 9 8.52 7.92 0.02
CA ASP A 9 8.80 6.52 0.23
C ASP A 9 7.52 5.69 0.01
N PRO A 10 7.60 4.56 -0.70
CA PRO A 10 6.43 3.69 -0.90
C PRO A 10 5.78 3.23 0.40
N VAL A 11 6.56 3.05 1.46
CA VAL A 11 6.02 2.68 2.77
C VAL A 11 5.20 3.83 3.34
N ASP A 12 5.70 5.05 3.25
CA ASP A 12 4.98 6.23 3.74
C ASP A 12 3.67 6.44 2.99
N LEU A 13 3.67 6.20 1.68
CA LEU A 13 2.44 6.24 0.88
C LEU A 13 1.44 5.19 1.32
N PHE A 14 1.91 3.96 1.51
CA PHE A 14 1.06 2.86 1.94
C PHE A 14 0.43 3.17 3.31
N VAL A 15 1.25 3.58 4.26
CA VAL A 15 0.78 3.91 5.61
C VAL A 15 -0.24 5.04 5.56
N GLY A 16 0.03 6.07 4.76
CA GLY A 16 -0.89 7.20 4.60
C GLY A 16 -2.23 6.78 4.02
N GLU A 17 -2.22 5.92 3.01
CA GLU A 17 -3.46 5.39 2.42
C GLU A 17 -4.25 4.53 3.41
N ARG A 18 -3.56 3.73 4.22
CA ARG A 18 -4.21 2.92 5.25
C ARG A 18 -4.82 3.80 6.33
N LEU A 19 -4.12 4.85 6.73
CA LEU A 19 -4.64 5.81 7.70
C LEU A 19 -5.93 6.45 7.19
N LYS A 20 -5.92 6.90 5.95
CA LYS A 20 -7.10 7.49 5.33
C LYS A 20 -8.26 6.51 5.26
N ALA A 21 -8.00 5.28 4.82
CA ALA A 21 -9.03 4.25 4.72
C ALA A 21 -9.66 3.96 6.09
N ALA A 22 -8.84 3.82 7.13
CA ALA A 22 -9.32 3.55 8.48
C ALA A 22 -10.14 4.73 9.02
N ARG A 23 -9.68 5.96 8.74
CA ARG A 23 -10.42 7.17 9.14
C ARG A 23 -11.80 7.23 8.50
N LEU A 24 -11.87 7.01 7.19
CA LEU A 24 -13.14 7.03 6.47
C LEU A 24 -14.07 5.93 6.94
N GLN A 25 -13.52 4.76 7.22
CA GLN A 25 -14.30 3.64 7.73
C GLN A 25 -14.87 3.92 9.12
N ALA A 26 -14.13 4.68 9.94
CA ALA A 26 -14.59 5.12 11.26
C ALA A 26 -15.58 6.29 11.17
N GLY A 27 -15.80 6.85 9.98
CA GLY A 27 -16.71 7.97 9.79
C GLY A 27 -16.18 9.30 10.28
N LEU A 28 -14.86 9.47 10.37
CA LEU A 28 -14.24 10.67 10.91
C LEU A 28 -13.73 11.59 9.78
N THR A 29 -13.81 12.91 10.04
CA THR A 29 -13.12 13.89 9.21
C THR A 29 -11.64 13.95 9.61
N GLN A 30 -10.82 14.57 8.77
CA GLN A 30 -9.42 14.81 9.12
C GLN A 30 -9.28 15.64 10.40
N ALA A 31 -10.16 16.63 10.57
CA ALA A 31 -10.16 17.45 11.77
C ALA A 31 -10.52 16.65 13.02
N GLU A 32 -11.48 15.75 12.90
CA GLU A 32 -11.89 14.90 14.02
C GLU A 32 -10.78 13.94 14.43
N LEU A 33 -10.14 13.30 13.45
CA LEU A 33 -9.01 12.44 13.74
C LEU A 33 -7.85 13.24 14.33
N GLY A 34 -7.60 14.44 13.80
CA GLY A 34 -6.58 15.32 14.34
C GLY A 34 -6.80 15.62 15.82
N ARG A 35 -8.04 15.95 16.19
CA ARG A 35 -8.36 16.19 17.60
C ARG A 35 -8.10 14.96 18.45
N ALA A 36 -8.48 13.79 17.97
CA ALA A 36 -8.26 12.55 18.72
C ALA A 36 -6.78 12.23 18.92
N MET A 37 -5.93 12.68 18.00
CA MET A 37 -4.49 12.46 18.03
C MET A 37 -3.70 13.67 18.52
N ASN A 38 -4.39 14.73 18.89
CA ASN A 38 -3.78 16.00 19.29
C ASN A 38 -2.91 16.60 18.18
N LEU A 39 -3.44 16.58 16.95
CA LEU A 39 -2.79 17.11 15.75
C LEU A 39 -3.72 18.05 15.01
N SER A 40 -3.14 18.94 14.21
CA SER A 40 -3.93 19.73 13.26
C SER A 40 -4.44 18.86 12.11
N PHE A 41 -5.53 19.30 11.46
CA PHE A 41 -6.02 18.56 10.30
C PHE A 41 -5.02 18.60 9.13
N GLN A 42 -4.24 19.67 9.03
CA GLN A 42 -3.19 19.76 8.02
C GLN A 42 -2.12 18.66 8.23
N GLN A 43 -1.78 18.38 9.47
CA GLN A 43 -0.82 17.31 9.75
C GLN A 43 -1.40 15.93 9.40
N VAL A 44 -2.68 15.71 9.70
CA VAL A 44 -3.36 14.47 9.28
C VAL A 44 -3.35 14.36 7.76
N GLN A 45 -3.64 15.46 7.06
CA GLN A 45 -3.62 15.48 5.60
C GLN A 45 -2.26 15.11 5.04
N LYS A 46 -1.19 15.64 5.62
CA LYS A 46 0.18 15.32 5.20
C LYS A 46 0.51 13.85 5.42
N TYR A 47 0.08 13.29 6.53
CA TYR A 47 0.25 11.86 6.80
C TYR A 47 -0.49 11.01 5.76
N GLU A 48 -1.73 11.37 5.47
CA GLU A 48 -2.56 10.60 4.52
C GLU A 48 -2.00 10.66 3.10
N ARG A 49 -1.35 11.76 2.75
CA ARG A 49 -0.70 11.90 1.44
C ARG A 49 0.66 11.24 1.35
N GLY A 50 1.21 10.81 2.47
CA GLY A 50 2.54 10.24 2.52
C GLY A 50 3.66 11.26 2.41
N THR A 51 3.35 12.56 2.47
CA THR A 51 4.36 13.62 2.38
C THR A 51 5.15 13.77 3.68
N ASN A 52 4.56 13.36 4.79
CA ASN A 52 5.25 13.30 6.08
C ASN A 52 5.22 11.88 6.60
N ARG A 53 6.33 11.45 7.16
CA ARG A 53 6.44 10.13 7.78
C ARG A 53 5.79 10.14 9.15
N ILE A 54 5.04 9.10 9.44
CA ILE A 54 4.39 8.93 10.74
C ILE A 54 5.34 8.16 11.64
N SER A 55 5.61 8.70 12.84
CA SER A 55 6.43 8.00 13.83
C SER A 55 5.71 6.76 14.36
N ALA A 56 6.47 5.81 14.89
CA ALA A 56 5.88 4.61 15.49
C ALA A 56 4.91 4.96 16.63
N SER A 57 5.25 5.92 17.48
CA SER A 57 4.37 6.35 18.57
C SER A 57 3.07 6.95 18.02
N MET A 58 3.15 7.71 16.93
CA MET A 58 1.98 8.30 16.32
C MET A 58 1.09 7.25 15.65
N LEU A 59 1.69 6.19 15.09
CA LEU A 59 0.93 5.06 14.55
C LEU A 59 0.14 4.34 15.64
N VAL A 60 0.74 4.17 16.81
CA VAL A 60 0.03 3.56 17.94
C VAL A 60 -1.14 4.42 18.38
N ARG A 61 -0.96 5.74 18.41
CA ARG A 61 -2.05 6.68 18.74
C ARG A 61 -3.17 6.62 17.71
N ALA A 62 -2.82 6.56 16.44
CA ALA A 62 -3.82 6.42 15.37
C ALA A 62 -4.59 5.12 15.50
N ALA A 63 -3.90 4.01 15.77
CA ALA A 63 -4.53 2.72 15.94
C ALA A 63 -5.56 2.76 17.07
N LYS A 64 -5.20 3.37 18.18
CA LYS A 64 -6.12 3.51 19.33
C LYS A 64 -7.30 4.41 19.00
N ALA A 65 -7.04 5.55 18.35
CA ALA A 65 -8.09 6.50 17.99
C ALA A 65 -9.10 5.90 17.00
N LEU A 66 -8.63 5.03 16.12
CA LEU A 66 -9.46 4.41 15.08
C LEU A 66 -9.94 3.01 15.45
N ASP A 67 -9.52 2.49 16.58
CA ASP A 67 -9.87 1.16 17.07
C ASP A 67 -9.53 0.07 16.05
N VAL A 68 -8.31 0.14 15.53
CA VAL A 68 -7.77 -0.87 14.60
C VAL A 68 -6.41 -1.34 15.11
N PRO A 69 -5.98 -2.56 14.75
CA PRO A 69 -4.64 -3.02 15.10
C PRO A 69 -3.58 -2.17 14.41
N ALA A 70 -2.52 -1.82 15.12
CA ALA A 70 -1.41 -1.05 14.53
C ALA A 70 -0.80 -1.78 13.33
N ALA A 71 -0.80 -3.11 13.34
CA ALA A 71 -0.29 -3.91 12.24
C ALA A 71 -0.99 -3.62 10.90
N ASP A 72 -2.24 -3.16 10.94
CA ASP A 72 -3.00 -2.85 9.71
C ASP A 72 -2.41 -1.69 8.92
N PHE A 73 -1.59 -0.86 9.55
CA PHE A 73 -0.95 0.26 8.86
C PHE A 73 0.31 -0.12 8.12
N PHE A 74 0.88 -1.28 8.41
CA PHE A 74 2.15 -1.68 7.81
C PHE A 74 1.93 -2.41 6.49
N PRO A 75 2.83 -2.18 5.52
CA PRO A 75 2.73 -2.84 4.22
C PRO A 75 3.08 -4.32 4.32
N PRO A 76 2.65 -5.11 3.33
CA PRO A 76 3.09 -6.49 3.24
C PRO A 76 4.59 -6.57 3.00
N GLU A 77 5.20 -7.70 3.38
CA GLU A 77 6.65 -7.91 3.25
C GLU A 77 7.13 -7.82 1.80
N ASP A 78 6.27 -8.11 0.84
CA ASP A 78 6.61 -8.09 -0.57
C ASP A 78 6.43 -6.73 -1.24
N LEU A 79 6.19 -5.66 -0.46
CA LEU A 79 6.12 -4.33 -1.04
C LEU A 79 7.48 -3.94 -1.63
N ASP A 80 7.46 -3.54 -2.90
CA ASP A 80 8.66 -3.10 -3.56
C ASP A 80 9.04 -1.70 -3.09
N LEU A 81 10.14 -1.60 -2.37
CA LEU A 81 10.63 -0.33 -1.83
C LEU A 81 11.41 0.49 -2.84
N LYS A 82 11.70 -0.08 -4.02
CA LYS A 82 12.50 0.60 -5.04
C LYS A 82 11.66 1.37 -6.04
N THR A 83 10.39 1.03 -6.15
CA THR A 83 9.49 1.64 -7.12
C THR A 83 8.09 1.69 -6.56
N ASN A 84 7.32 2.68 -7.00
CA ASN A 84 5.90 2.79 -6.69
C ASN A 84 5.03 2.15 -7.77
N GLU A 85 5.64 1.54 -8.76
CA GLU A 85 4.89 0.92 -9.84
C GLU A 85 4.15 -0.31 -9.34
N ARG A 86 2.94 -0.42 -9.81
CA ARG A 86 2.11 -1.59 -9.59
C ARG A 86 1.70 -2.14 -10.94
N ILE A 87 1.83 -3.44 -11.07
CA ILE A 87 1.33 -4.13 -12.25
C ILE A 87 0.02 -4.80 -11.87
N GLU A 88 -1.06 -4.33 -12.48
CA GLU A 88 -2.37 -4.91 -12.26
C GLU A 88 -2.68 -5.89 -13.38
N LEU A 89 -2.65 -7.18 -13.06
CA LEU A 89 -2.90 -8.22 -14.05
C LEU A 89 -4.26 -8.05 -14.71
N GLY A 90 -5.26 -7.59 -13.97
CA GLY A 90 -6.60 -7.41 -14.52
C GLY A 90 -6.67 -6.36 -15.63
N ALA A 91 -5.71 -5.43 -15.67
CA ALA A 91 -5.64 -4.42 -16.74
C ALA A 91 -4.96 -4.93 -17.99
N ILE A 92 -4.34 -6.10 -17.94
CA ILE A 92 -3.62 -6.70 -19.06
C ILE A 92 -4.49 -7.77 -19.68
N ARG A 93 -4.58 -7.78 -21.03
CA ARG A 93 -5.35 -8.80 -21.73
C ARG A 93 -4.85 -10.19 -21.34
N GLY A 94 -5.76 -11.04 -20.87
CA GLY A 94 -5.44 -12.37 -20.38
C GLY A 94 -4.98 -12.42 -18.94
N GLY A 95 -4.74 -11.28 -18.30
CA GLY A 95 -4.23 -11.22 -16.94
C GLY A 95 -5.21 -11.76 -15.90
N THR A 96 -6.50 -11.46 -16.05
CA THR A 96 -7.52 -11.97 -15.14
C THR A 96 -7.60 -13.49 -15.21
N ALA A 97 -7.62 -14.06 -16.42
CA ALA A 97 -7.65 -15.51 -16.59
C ALA A 97 -6.41 -16.16 -15.98
N LEU A 98 -5.25 -15.57 -16.21
CA LEU A 98 -4.00 -16.09 -15.64
C LEU A 98 -4.03 -16.07 -14.12
N ALA A 99 -4.52 -14.98 -13.54
CA ALA A 99 -4.64 -14.88 -12.08
C ALA A 99 -5.58 -15.95 -11.51
N GLU A 100 -6.71 -16.19 -12.16
CA GLU A 100 -7.66 -17.22 -11.74
C GLU A 100 -7.04 -18.62 -11.79
N TYR A 101 -6.34 -18.92 -12.87
CA TYR A 101 -5.65 -20.20 -12.99
C TYR A 101 -4.58 -20.34 -11.92
N PHE A 102 -3.80 -19.29 -11.70
CA PHE A 102 -2.74 -19.31 -10.69
C PHE A 102 -3.30 -19.57 -9.29
N LEU A 103 -4.42 -18.94 -8.95
CA LEU A 103 -5.06 -19.13 -7.65
C LEU A 103 -5.60 -20.55 -7.47
N ALA A 104 -5.97 -21.21 -8.56
CA ALA A 104 -6.48 -22.58 -8.53
C ALA A 104 -5.36 -23.62 -8.41
N MET A 105 -4.11 -23.22 -8.59
CA MET A 105 -2.96 -24.14 -8.55
C MET A 105 -2.47 -24.35 -7.13
N ASP A 106 -1.88 -25.53 -6.88
CA ASP A 106 -1.15 -25.76 -5.65
C ASP A 106 0.23 -25.09 -5.73
N PRO A 107 0.96 -24.98 -4.60
CA PRO A 107 2.27 -24.30 -4.61
C PRO A 107 3.29 -24.89 -5.58
N ALA A 108 3.32 -26.21 -5.74
CA ALA A 108 4.27 -26.87 -6.64
C ALA A 108 3.95 -26.51 -8.10
N GLN A 109 2.67 -26.49 -8.46
CA GLN A 109 2.24 -26.12 -9.80
C GLN A 109 2.57 -24.67 -10.10
N ARG A 110 2.43 -23.76 -9.12
CA ARG A 110 2.77 -22.35 -9.29
C ARG A 110 4.25 -22.17 -9.61
N VAL A 111 5.11 -22.92 -8.95
CA VAL A 111 6.55 -22.87 -9.22
C VAL A 111 6.84 -23.28 -10.66
N VAL A 112 6.23 -24.37 -11.15
CA VAL A 112 6.41 -24.83 -12.52
C VAL A 112 5.93 -23.78 -13.51
N LEU A 113 4.76 -23.19 -13.27
CA LEU A 113 4.23 -22.16 -14.15
C LEU A 113 5.18 -20.97 -14.26
N LEU A 114 5.72 -20.52 -13.12
CA LEU A 114 6.65 -19.39 -13.10
C LEU A 114 7.93 -19.70 -13.88
N GLN A 115 8.43 -20.92 -13.79
CA GLN A 115 9.60 -21.35 -14.57
C GLN A 115 9.32 -21.34 -16.05
N VAL A 116 8.16 -21.84 -16.48
CA VAL A 116 7.76 -21.84 -17.88
C VAL A 116 7.60 -20.41 -18.38
N ALA A 117 6.92 -19.56 -17.59
CA ALA A 117 6.71 -18.16 -17.97
C ALA A 117 8.05 -17.43 -18.13
N GLN A 118 9.00 -17.70 -17.25
CA GLN A 118 10.33 -17.11 -17.32
C GLN A 118 11.05 -17.50 -18.61
N GLU A 119 10.95 -18.77 -19.01
CA GLU A 119 11.56 -19.24 -20.25
C GLU A 119 10.93 -18.58 -21.48
N PHE A 120 9.61 -18.46 -21.49
CA PHE A 120 8.94 -17.76 -22.59
C PHE A 120 9.35 -16.29 -22.67
N ALA A 121 9.42 -15.61 -21.54
CA ALA A 121 9.82 -14.20 -21.50
C ALA A 121 11.25 -14.02 -22.00
N ARG A 122 12.14 -14.97 -21.65
CA ARG A 122 13.53 -14.94 -22.08
C ARG A 122 13.66 -15.17 -23.58
N GLY A 123 12.82 -16.04 -24.14
CA GLY A 123 12.84 -16.37 -25.57
C GLY A 123 12.17 -15.33 -26.45
N SER A 124 11.51 -14.33 -25.88
CA SER A 124 10.73 -13.34 -26.63
C SER A 124 11.55 -12.14 -27.12
N ARG A 125 12.84 -12.20 -27.04
CA ARG A 125 13.71 -11.12 -27.51
C ARG A 125 14.03 -11.20 -28.98
#